data_8c8d6713fbe21bfc9e6c06ef51cce832
#
_entry.id   8c8d6713fbe21bfc9e6c06ef51cce832
#
_cell.length_a   1.000
_cell.length_b   1.000
_cell.length_c   1.000
_cell.angle_alpha   90.00
_cell.angle_beta   90.00
_cell.angle_gamma   90.00
#
_symmetry.space_group_name_H-M   'P 1'
#
loop_
_entity.id
_entity.type
_entity.pdbx_description
1 polymer ?
#
loop_
_entity_poly.entity_id
_entity_poly.type
_entity_poly.pdbx_seq_one_letter_code
_entity_poly.pdbx_strand_id
1 'polypeptide(L)'
;VLSNAAETRATPTTPDNLKNTDFDVFAFTGDGTAFMGKVDTEFGHDGVNIVYNNGKWDYKNASDLRYWPTGALDFYAFNPGTVSEDMMMNYMWEASGTVQKISYTCIDEYGANTGHANYDVMYAMAKGQTKDMNNGIVKFNFKHILSQVVFKAKTQYDNMQVDINMIKIHNVKMGGFFTLPATADGTGSWSDPADLPSEVSGLGKFTVVKDVNITVKSNTIATDISTTTPMLNRPQELTAWKVSETATKSKLEADNAKQCYLEIACKIRQSGAYLLGSASEYKTIYVPFGDTWEQGKRHIYTLIFGGGYDDQGEAVLNPIQFDAETTGWVNAAKDVNV
;
A
#
# COMPACT_ATOMS: atom_id res chain seq x y z
N VAL A 1 30.71 11.57 -7.80
CA VAL A 1 29.55 12.13 -7.09
C VAL A 1 28.38 11.23 -7.45
N LEU A 2 28.11 10.25 -6.59
CA LEU A 2 26.90 9.43 -6.70
C LEU A 2 25.74 10.33 -6.29
N SER A 3 24.88 10.69 -7.24
CA SER A 3 23.59 11.26 -6.93
C SER A 3 22.80 10.18 -6.17
N ASN A 4 22.50 10.43 -4.91
CA ASN A 4 21.45 9.71 -4.22
C ASN A 4 20.18 9.93 -5.05
N ALA A 5 19.77 8.93 -5.83
CA ALA A 5 18.41 8.88 -6.30
C ALA A 5 17.52 8.90 -5.04
N ALA A 6 16.72 9.93 -4.91
CA ALA A 6 15.75 10.02 -3.83
C ALA A 6 14.91 8.73 -3.88
N GLU A 7 14.83 8.04 -2.75
CA GLU A 7 13.96 6.88 -2.62
C GLU A 7 12.53 7.37 -2.88
N THR A 8 11.96 6.95 -4.00
CA THR A 8 10.64 7.41 -4.48
C THR A 8 9.48 6.65 -3.84
N ARG A 9 9.73 5.88 -2.77
CA ARG A 9 8.68 5.13 -2.08
C ARG A 9 7.85 6.04 -1.19
N ALA A 10 6.54 5.79 -1.17
CA ALA A 10 5.61 6.52 -0.34
C ALA A 10 6.02 6.48 1.15
N THR A 11 6.08 7.64 1.76
CA THR A 11 6.16 7.75 3.22
C THR A 11 4.76 7.55 3.78
N PRO A 12 4.54 6.55 4.63
CA PRO A 12 3.23 6.35 5.27
C PRO A 12 2.81 7.59 6.06
N THR A 13 1.55 7.95 5.95
CA THR A 13 0.99 9.06 6.72
C THR A 13 0.76 8.62 8.15
N THR A 14 1.27 9.41 9.09
CA THR A 14 1.15 9.21 10.53
C THR A 14 0.47 10.43 11.15
N PRO A 15 -0.02 10.36 12.41
CA PRO A 15 -0.56 11.53 13.09
C PRO A 15 0.41 12.72 13.14
N ASP A 16 1.71 12.44 13.19
CA ASP A 16 2.74 13.49 13.30
C ASP A 16 2.99 14.20 11.97
N ASN A 17 2.99 13.46 10.85
CA ASN A 17 3.25 14.03 9.52
C ASN A 17 1.98 14.43 8.76
N LEU A 18 0.77 14.08 9.22
CA LEU A 18 -0.48 14.50 8.59
C LEU A 18 -0.58 16.02 8.47
N LYS A 19 -0.06 16.76 9.44
CA LYS A 19 -0.04 18.24 9.44
C LYS A 19 0.83 18.85 8.36
N ASN A 20 1.70 18.06 7.72
CA ASN A 20 2.57 18.47 6.63
C ASN A 20 1.92 18.22 5.25
N THR A 21 0.72 17.65 5.24
CA THR A 21 -0.06 17.38 4.03
C THR A 21 -1.36 18.20 4.08
N ASP A 22 -2.08 18.20 2.98
CA ASP A 22 -3.42 18.74 2.90
C ASP A 22 -4.44 17.62 2.68
N PHE A 23 -5.72 17.94 2.77
CA PHE A 23 -6.80 17.04 2.38
C PHE A 23 -7.94 17.83 1.75
N ASP A 24 -8.67 17.16 0.87
CA ASP A 24 -9.85 17.71 0.22
C ASP A 24 -11.11 17.29 0.94
N VAL A 25 -12.06 18.22 1.05
CA VAL A 25 -13.34 18.02 1.69
C VAL A 25 -14.49 18.23 0.70
N PHE A 26 -15.42 17.29 0.72
CA PHE A 26 -16.71 17.37 0.06
C PHE A 26 -17.81 17.34 1.12
N ALA A 27 -18.86 18.09 0.92
CA ALA A 27 -20.05 18.03 1.76
C ALA A 27 -21.32 17.98 0.92
N PHE A 28 -22.28 17.20 1.38
CA PHE A 28 -23.57 17.00 0.73
C PHE A 28 -24.69 17.20 1.74
N THR A 29 -25.81 17.73 1.26
CA THR A 29 -27.06 17.76 2.01
C THR A 29 -27.69 16.36 2.09
N GLY A 30 -28.65 16.16 2.96
CA GLY A 30 -29.29 14.83 3.17
C GLY A 30 -29.96 14.25 1.92
N ASP A 31 -30.28 15.08 0.92
CA ASP A 31 -30.79 14.65 -0.38
C ASP A 31 -29.68 14.36 -1.42
N GLY A 32 -28.40 14.47 -1.01
CA GLY A 32 -27.25 14.22 -1.86
C GLY A 32 -26.80 15.39 -2.73
N THR A 33 -27.40 16.59 -2.55
CA THR A 33 -26.97 17.78 -3.26
C THR A 33 -25.62 18.26 -2.77
N ALA A 34 -24.69 18.57 -3.67
CA ALA A 34 -23.36 19.08 -3.33
C ALA A 34 -23.48 20.47 -2.67
N PHE A 35 -22.90 20.62 -1.49
CA PHE A 35 -22.84 21.86 -0.72
C PHE A 35 -21.41 22.45 -0.70
N MET A 36 -20.41 21.59 -0.60
CA MET A 36 -18.99 21.96 -0.52
C MET A 36 -18.19 21.02 -1.43
N GLY A 37 -17.30 21.59 -2.21
CA GLY A 37 -16.62 20.89 -3.29
C GLY A 37 -17.49 20.80 -4.54
N LYS A 38 -16.85 20.67 -5.70
CA LYS A 38 -17.55 20.44 -6.96
C LYS A 38 -17.54 18.96 -7.26
N VAL A 39 -18.70 18.45 -7.65
CA VAL A 39 -18.81 17.13 -8.27
C VAL A 39 -18.57 17.33 -9.76
N ASP A 40 -17.30 17.25 -10.18
CA ASP A 40 -16.97 17.22 -11.60
C ASP A 40 -16.89 15.79 -12.07
N THR A 41 -17.60 15.50 -13.15
CA THR A 41 -17.68 14.15 -13.72
C THR A 41 -16.43 13.76 -14.51
N GLU A 42 -15.56 14.71 -14.84
CA GLU A 42 -14.42 14.44 -15.72
C GLU A 42 -13.13 14.11 -14.96
N PHE A 43 -12.91 14.66 -13.75
CA PHE A 43 -11.65 14.45 -13.01
C PHE A 43 -11.79 14.29 -11.48
N GLY A 44 -12.97 14.43 -10.88
CA GLY A 44 -13.25 14.12 -9.46
C GLY A 44 -12.45 14.88 -8.39
N HIS A 45 -11.82 16.02 -8.73
CA HIS A 45 -10.76 16.61 -7.91
C HIS A 45 -11.06 17.97 -7.29
N ASP A 46 -12.26 18.47 -7.41
CA ASP A 46 -12.60 19.81 -6.95
C ASP A 46 -13.16 19.85 -5.51
N GLY A 47 -12.56 19.08 -4.62
CA GLY A 47 -12.81 19.21 -3.19
C GLY A 47 -12.32 20.55 -2.65
N VAL A 48 -12.86 20.98 -1.53
CA VAL A 48 -12.34 22.16 -0.81
C VAL A 48 -11.10 21.76 -0.06
N ASN A 49 -9.96 22.35 -0.43
CA ASN A 49 -8.66 21.99 0.13
C ASN A 49 -8.45 22.60 1.51
N ILE A 50 -8.10 21.76 2.49
CA ILE A 50 -7.84 22.11 3.88
C ILE A 50 -6.39 21.84 4.22
N VAL A 51 -5.74 22.83 4.84
CA VAL A 51 -4.32 22.80 5.23
C VAL A 51 -4.17 23.09 6.72
N TYR A 52 -3.10 22.55 7.32
CA TYR A 52 -2.73 22.88 8.69
C TYR A 52 -1.86 24.13 8.70
N ASN A 53 -2.39 25.21 9.28
CA ASN A 53 -1.70 26.48 9.35
C ASN A 53 -1.96 27.16 10.70
N ASN A 54 -0.93 27.80 11.27
CA ASN A 54 -1.03 28.54 12.54
C ASN A 54 -1.68 27.75 13.70
N GLY A 55 -1.39 26.45 13.78
CA GLY A 55 -1.84 25.60 14.87
C GLY A 55 -3.25 25.02 14.70
N LYS A 56 -3.90 25.23 13.55
CA LYS A 56 -5.23 24.70 13.23
C LYS A 56 -5.35 24.26 11.77
N TRP A 57 -6.36 23.46 11.49
CA TRP A 57 -6.80 23.17 10.14
C TRP A 57 -7.69 24.31 9.64
N ASP A 58 -7.44 24.78 8.42
CA ASP A 58 -8.17 25.92 7.84
C ASP A 58 -8.26 25.79 6.32
N TYR A 59 -9.16 26.54 5.72
CA TYR A 59 -9.27 26.65 4.28
C TYR A 59 -7.96 27.13 3.64
N LYS A 60 -7.49 26.43 2.62
CA LYS A 60 -6.34 26.88 1.84
C LYS A 60 -6.65 28.20 1.11
N ASN A 61 -7.83 28.30 0.53
CA ASN A 61 -8.31 29.50 -0.14
C ASN A 61 -9.48 30.13 0.62
N ALA A 62 -9.39 31.39 0.95
CA ALA A 62 -10.45 32.09 1.67
C ALA A 62 -11.78 32.17 0.88
N SER A 63 -11.74 32.08 -0.46
CA SER A 63 -12.93 32.02 -1.33
C SER A 63 -13.76 30.74 -1.14
N ASP A 64 -13.16 29.69 -0.60
CA ASP A 64 -13.82 28.40 -0.41
C ASP A 64 -14.59 28.31 0.90
N LEU A 65 -14.47 29.33 1.75
CA LEU A 65 -15.19 29.40 3.03
C LEU A 65 -16.70 29.18 2.83
N ARG A 66 -17.30 28.32 3.65
CA ARG A 66 -18.73 28.06 3.69
C ARG A 66 -19.27 28.26 5.09
N TYR A 67 -20.53 28.63 5.19
CA TYR A 67 -21.26 28.76 6.46
C TYR A 67 -22.24 27.62 6.61
N TRP A 68 -22.50 27.24 7.86
CA TRP A 68 -23.44 26.19 8.18
C TRP A 68 -24.85 26.50 7.66
N PRO A 69 -25.47 25.60 6.90
CA PRO A 69 -26.89 25.70 6.55
C PRO A 69 -27.79 25.36 7.76
N THR A 70 -29.08 25.48 7.59
CA THR A 70 -30.06 25.07 8.62
C THR A 70 -30.18 23.55 8.76
N GLY A 71 -29.85 22.79 7.71
CA GLY A 71 -29.88 21.34 7.66
C GLY A 71 -28.54 20.68 8.03
N ALA A 72 -28.59 19.36 8.20
CA ALA A 72 -27.40 18.56 8.40
C ALA A 72 -26.64 18.34 7.09
N LEU A 73 -25.32 18.17 7.21
CA LEU A 73 -24.42 17.86 6.11
C LEU A 73 -23.68 16.53 6.37
N ASP A 74 -23.45 15.79 5.29
CA ASP A 74 -22.55 14.65 5.24
C ASP A 74 -21.22 15.08 4.65
N PHE A 75 -20.13 14.94 5.42
CA PHE A 75 -18.79 15.31 4.99
C PHE A 75 -17.95 14.09 4.66
N TYR A 76 -17.13 14.22 3.62
CA TYR A 76 -16.13 13.25 3.20
C TYR A 76 -14.80 13.97 2.98
N ALA A 77 -13.73 13.42 3.51
CA ALA A 77 -12.39 13.97 3.37
C ALA A 77 -11.44 12.92 2.79
N PHE A 78 -10.53 13.36 1.92
CA PHE A 78 -9.54 12.51 1.26
C PHE A 78 -8.14 13.12 1.40
N ASN A 79 -7.18 12.30 1.79
CA ASN A 79 -5.77 12.69 1.92
C ASN A 79 -4.88 11.77 1.07
N PRO A 80 -3.90 12.29 0.33
CA PRO A 80 -3.59 13.70 0.13
C PRO A 80 -4.69 14.44 -0.65
N GLY A 81 -4.85 15.74 -0.42
CA GLY A 81 -5.86 16.59 -1.07
C GLY A 81 -5.40 17.13 -2.42
N THR A 82 -4.28 17.83 -2.44
CA THR A 82 -3.76 18.39 -3.69
C THR A 82 -3.23 17.28 -4.59
N VAL A 83 -3.84 17.11 -5.77
CA VAL A 83 -3.49 16.08 -6.73
C VAL A 83 -2.70 16.70 -7.88
N SER A 84 -1.46 16.24 -8.08
CA SER A 84 -0.68 16.53 -9.28
C SER A 84 -1.01 15.51 -10.39
N GLU A 85 -0.61 15.80 -11.64
CA GLU A 85 -0.75 14.84 -12.74
C GLU A 85 -0.09 13.48 -12.41
N ASP A 86 1.06 13.49 -11.73
CA ASP A 86 1.74 12.28 -11.30
C ASP A 86 0.92 11.47 -10.30
N MET A 87 0.22 12.14 -9.37
CA MET A 87 -0.63 11.49 -8.39
C MET A 87 -1.87 10.87 -9.03
N MET A 88 -2.44 11.47 -10.07
CA MET A 88 -3.60 10.94 -10.80
C MET A 88 -3.34 9.57 -11.43
N MET A 89 -2.09 9.25 -11.75
CA MET A 89 -1.72 7.92 -12.23
C MET A 89 -1.80 6.84 -11.15
N ASN A 90 -1.70 7.24 -9.88
CA ASN A 90 -1.75 6.32 -8.75
C ASN A 90 -3.16 6.22 -8.15
N TYR A 91 -3.84 7.36 -7.92
CA TYR A 91 -5.18 7.35 -7.34
C TYR A 91 -6.04 8.51 -7.82
N MET A 92 -7.34 8.29 -7.81
CA MET A 92 -8.39 9.28 -8.03
C MET A 92 -9.55 9.01 -7.10
N TRP A 93 -10.19 10.06 -6.57
CA TRP A 93 -11.45 9.90 -5.84
C TRP A 93 -12.62 10.46 -6.64
N GLU A 94 -13.75 9.79 -6.49
CA GLU A 94 -15.02 10.19 -7.04
C GLU A 94 -15.98 10.42 -5.87
N ALA A 95 -16.40 11.68 -5.68
CA ALA A 95 -17.40 12.06 -4.70
C ALA A 95 -18.68 12.46 -5.39
N SER A 96 -19.72 11.63 -5.29
CA SER A 96 -21.07 11.98 -5.70
C SER A 96 -22.00 11.85 -4.51
N GLY A 97 -23.14 12.55 -4.49
CA GLY A 97 -24.02 12.59 -3.33
C GLY A 97 -24.41 11.24 -2.71
N THR A 98 -24.31 10.15 -3.47
CA THR A 98 -24.72 8.81 -3.04
C THR A 98 -23.60 7.79 -3.00
N VAL A 99 -22.52 8.00 -3.76
CA VAL A 99 -21.42 7.04 -3.87
C VAL A 99 -20.08 7.74 -3.76
N GLN A 100 -19.24 7.25 -2.85
CA GLN A 100 -17.88 7.73 -2.65
C GLN A 100 -16.92 6.61 -2.98
N LYS A 101 -16.03 6.83 -3.94
CA LYS A 101 -15.06 5.83 -4.40
C LYS A 101 -13.67 6.43 -4.57
N ILE A 102 -12.68 5.58 -4.43
CA ILE A 102 -11.28 5.87 -4.75
C ILE A 102 -10.81 4.81 -5.74
N SER A 103 -10.39 5.20 -6.93
CA SER A 103 -9.61 4.32 -7.78
C SER A 103 -8.16 4.38 -7.32
N TYR A 104 -7.47 3.24 -7.33
CA TYR A 104 -6.07 3.14 -6.96
C TYR A 104 -5.35 2.16 -7.87
N THR A 105 -4.18 2.58 -8.35
CA THR A 105 -3.25 1.73 -9.12
C THR A 105 -1.91 1.72 -8.41
N CYS A 106 -1.49 0.56 -7.95
CA CYS A 106 -0.17 0.36 -7.37
C CYS A 106 0.87 0.32 -8.49
N ILE A 107 1.92 1.09 -8.33
CA ILE A 107 3.03 1.20 -9.29
C ILE A 107 4.20 0.37 -8.76
N ASP A 108 4.81 -0.46 -9.62
CA ASP A 108 6.11 -1.07 -9.32
C ASP A 108 7.21 -0.01 -9.52
N GLU A 109 7.58 0.65 -8.44
CA GLU A 109 8.49 1.79 -8.42
C GLU A 109 9.90 1.49 -8.97
N TYR A 110 10.26 0.21 -9.09
CA TYR A 110 11.51 -0.24 -9.72
C TYR A 110 11.35 -0.59 -11.21
N GLY A 111 10.15 -0.42 -11.77
CA GLY A 111 9.92 -0.62 -13.20
C GLY A 111 10.61 0.46 -14.05
N ALA A 112 10.94 0.15 -15.31
CA ALA A 112 11.49 1.13 -16.22
C ALA A 112 10.50 2.30 -16.41
N ASN A 113 10.93 3.52 -16.15
CA ASN A 113 10.21 4.78 -16.35
C ASN A 113 9.26 5.25 -15.24
N THR A 114 9.41 4.82 -14.02
CA THR A 114 8.35 5.22 -13.12
C THR A 114 8.55 6.58 -12.50
N GLY A 115 9.50 7.20 -12.24
CA GLY A 115 9.50 8.55 -11.61
C GLY A 115 8.31 8.85 -10.67
N HIS A 116 7.38 7.89 -10.54
CA HIS A 116 6.13 7.96 -9.78
C HIS A 116 6.23 7.12 -8.52
N ALA A 117 5.76 7.66 -7.41
CA ALA A 117 5.67 6.97 -6.13
C ALA A 117 4.23 6.49 -5.85
N ASN A 118 4.09 5.43 -5.06
CA ASN A 118 2.79 5.07 -4.49
C ASN A 118 2.46 6.03 -3.34
N TYR A 119 1.25 6.53 -3.29
CA TYR A 119 0.78 7.42 -2.23
C TYR A 119 0.01 6.64 -1.18
N ASP A 120 0.19 7.03 0.08
CA ASP A 120 -0.60 6.51 1.18
C ASP A 120 -1.92 7.27 1.24
N VAL A 121 -2.95 6.65 0.67
CA VAL A 121 -4.27 7.26 0.51
C VAL A 121 -5.14 6.95 1.72
N MET A 122 -5.76 8.01 2.27
CA MET A 122 -6.67 7.92 3.40
C MET A 122 -8.00 8.61 3.10
N TYR A 123 -9.03 8.19 3.81
CA TYR A 123 -10.32 8.86 3.82
C TYR A 123 -10.83 9.08 5.24
N ALA A 124 -11.72 10.06 5.41
CA ALA A 124 -12.51 10.22 6.62
C ALA A 124 -13.95 10.60 6.26
N MET A 125 -14.86 10.32 7.17
CA MET A 125 -16.29 10.62 7.02
C MET A 125 -16.85 11.19 8.31
N ALA A 126 -17.72 12.20 8.17
CA ALA A 126 -18.51 12.76 9.27
C ALA A 126 -19.93 13.02 8.78
N LYS A 127 -20.87 12.14 9.09
CA LYS A 127 -22.25 12.20 8.59
C LYS A 127 -23.19 12.90 9.56
N GLY A 128 -24.23 13.53 9.00
CA GLY A 128 -25.30 14.16 9.77
C GLY A 128 -24.84 15.34 10.64
N GLN A 129 -23.76 16.03 10.25
CA GLN A 129 -23.17 17.10 11.03
C GLN A 129 -24.01 18.37 10.96
N THR A 130 -24.17 19.06 12.10
CA THR A 130 -24.85 20.35 12.22
C THR A 130 -23.97 21.35 12.97
N LYS A 131 -24.30 22.65 12.83
CA LYS A 131 -23.57 23.73 13.52
C LYS A 131 -23.53 23.58 15.05
N ASP A 132 -24.49 22.85 15.63
CA ASP A 132 -24.61 22.70 17.07
C ASP A 132 -23.76 21.51 17.60
N MET A 133 -23.27 20.66 16.71
CA MET A 133 -22.39 19.56 17.05
C MET A 133 -20.95 20.06 17.17
N ASN A 134 -20.24 19.62 18.22
CA ASN A 134 -18.83 19.94 18.46
C ASN A 134 -18.50 21.45 18.32
N ASN A 135 -19.42 22.35 18.68
CA ASN A 135 -19.28 23.80 18.50
C ASN A 135 -19.06 24.23 17.05
N GLY A 136 -19.67 23.53 16.10
CA GLY A 136 -19.50 23.77 14.66
C GLY A 136 -18.20 23.25 14.07
N ILE A 137 -17.48 22.38 14.76
CA ILE A 137 -16.23 21.78 14.29
C ILE A 137 -16.52 20.38 13.75
N VAL A 138 -16.19 20.14 12.48
CA VAL A 138 -16.24 18.82 11.88
C VAL A 138 -14.98 18.03 12.26
N LYS A 139 -15.17 16.88 12.89
CA LYS A 139 -14.07 16.01 13.31
C LYS A 139 -13.87 14.87 12.31
N PHE A 140 -12.68 14.79 11.74
CA PHE A 140 -12.30 13.72 10.84
C PHE A 140 -11.36 12.72 11.52
N ASN A 141 -11.70 11.44 11.40
CA ASN A 141 -10.83 10.33 11.77
C ASN A 141 -10.39 9.61 10.51
N PHE A 142 -9.18 9.93 10.04
CA PHE A 142 -8.65 9.36 8.81
C PHE A 142 -8.29 7.89 8.94
N LYS A 143 -8.66 7.12 7.94
CA LYS A 143 -8.38 5.68 7.80
C LYS A 143 -7.63 5.43 6.50
N HIS A 144 -6.56 4.64 6.57
CA HIS A 144 -5.85 4.17 5.37
C HIS A 144 -6.75 3.23 4.56
N ILE A 145 -6.68 3.31 3.22
CA ILE A 145 -7.34 2.35 2.35
C ILE A 145 -6.46 1.15 2.02
N LEU A 146 -5.14 1.29 2.18
CA LEU A 146 -4.12 0.33 1.78
C LEU A 146 -3.66 -0.53 2.96
N SER A 147 -2.95 -1.59 2.62
CA SER A 147 -2.10 -2.37 3.51
C SER A 147 -0.66 -1.92 3.35
N GLN A 148 0.10 -1.92 4.44
CA GLN A 148 1.54 -1.68 4.43
C GLN A 148 2.27 -3.00 4.62
N VAL A 149 3.23 -3.31 3.74
CA VAL A 149 3.96 -4.57 3.76
C VAL A 149 5.46 -4.30 3.85
N VAL A 150 6.12 -4.95 4.79
CA VAL A 150 7.56 -4.83 5.02
C VAL A 150 8.20 -6.20 5.22
N PHE A 151 9.47 -6.29 4.85
CA PHE A 151 10.25 -7.51 4.97
C PHE A 151 11.48 -7.30 5.86
N LYS A 152 11.75 -8.34 6.63
CA LYS A 152 13.00 -8.58 7.36
C LYS A 152 13.54 -9.95 6.96
N ALA A 153 14.77 -10.26 7.30
CA ALA A 153 15.36 -11.57 7.02
C ALA A 153 16.28 -12.03 8.13
N LYS A 154 16.32 -13.33 8.33
CA LYS A 154 17.31 -14.03 9.17
C LYS A 154 17.72 -15.33 8.50
N THR A 155 18.82 -15.90 8.92
CA THR A 155 19.25 -17.23 8.48
C THR A 155 18.62 -18.32 9.37
N GLN A 156 18.54 -19.53 8.87
CA GLN A 156 18.11 -20.68 9.67
C GLN A 156 19.23 -21.18 10.60
N TYR A 157 20.49 -21.01 10.19
CA TYR A 157 21.66 -21.56 10.89
C TYR A 157 22.70 -20.47 11.15
N ASP A 158 23.42 -20.58 12.28
CA ASP A 158 24.43 -19.60 12.72
C ASP A 158 25.60 -19.41 11.74
N ASN A 159 25.96 -20.46 11.01
CA ASN A 159 27.09 -20.44 10.07
C ASN A 159 26.65 -20.15 8.62
N MET A 160 25.41 -19.71 8.44
CA MET A 160 24.86 -19.34 7.15
C MET A 160 24.97 -17.82 6.94
N GLN A 161 25.28 -17.44 5.73
CA GLN A 161 25.21 -16.06 5.26
C GLN A 161 24.44 -16.01 3.95
N VAL A 162 23.54 -15.02 3.83
CA VAL A 162 22.80 -14.72 2.63
C VAL A 162 23.06 -13.29 2.22
N ASP A 163 23.49 -13.10 0.98
CA ASP A 163 23.58 -11.76 0.37
C ASP A 163 22.43 -11.61 -0.61
N ILE A 164 21.51 -10.68 -0.33
CA ILE A 164 20.29 -10.43 -1.10
C ILE A 164 20.54 -9.27 -2.05
N ASN A 165 20.19 -9.45 -3.34
CA ASN A 165 20.25 -8.40 -4.35
C ASN A 165 18.86 -7.91 -4.73
N MET A 166 17.85 -8.78 -4.78
CA MET A 166 16.51 -8.44 -5.22
C MET A 166 15.47 -9.32 -4.52
N ILE A 167 14.31 -8.73 -4.24
CA ILE A 167 13.10 -9.46 -3.84
C ILE A 167 11.94 -8.87 -4.64
N LYS A 168 11.14 -9.74 -5.28
CA LYS A 168 9.86 -9.40 -5.91
C LYS A 168 8.76 -10.30 -5.40
N ILE A 169 7.54 -9.77 -5.34
CA ILE A 169 6.32 -10.54 -5.14
C ILE A 169 5.62 -10.66 -6.49
N HIS A 170 5.20 -11.87 -6.83
CA HIS A 170 4.46 -12.15 -8.05
C HIS A 170 3.00 -12.50 -7.75
N ASN A 171 2.15 -12.23 -8.73
CA ASN A 171 0.72 -12.54 -8.72
C ASN A 171 -0.05 -11.83 -7.60
N VAL A 172 0.19 -10.54 -7.45
CA VAL A 172 -0.53 -9.62 -6.57
C VAL A 172 -1.43 -8.69 -7.37
N LYS A 173 -2.61 -8.37 -6.85
CA LYS A 173 -3.49 -7.37 -7.46
C LYS A 173 -2.88 -5.99 -7.27
N MET A 174 -2.67 -5.27 -8.36
CA MET A 174 -1.96 -4.00 -8.39
C MET A 174 -2.88 -2.77 -8.32
N GLY A 175 -4.20 -2.95 -8.19
CA GLY A 175 -5.12 -1.82 -8.12
C GLY A 175 -6.57 -2.24 -8.02
N GLY A 176 -7.48 -1.28 -8.11
CA GLY A 176 -8.91 -1.50 -8.05
C GLY A 176 -9.67 -0.27 -7.60
N PHE A 177 -10.96 -0.46 -7.31
CA PHE A 177 -11.83 0.57 -6.76
C PHE A 177 -12.12 0.28 -5.29
N PHE A 178 -11.83 1.27 -4.45
CA PHE A 178 -12.22 1.26 -3.05
C PHE A 178 -13.52 2.06 -2.89
N THR A 179 -14.58 1.39 -2.43
CA THR A 179 -15.85 2.03 -2.08
C THR A 179 -15.87 2.31 -0.59
N LEU A 180 -16.14 3.55 -0.18
CA LEU A 180 -16.24 3.94 1.20
C LEU A 180 -17.40 3.20 1.88
N PRO A 181 -17.31 2.91 3.20
CA PRO A 181 -18.39 2.26 3.92
C PRO A 181 -19.62 3.17 4.06
N ALA A 182 -20.76 2.59 4.36
CA ALA A 182 -21.99 3.34 4.58
C ALA A 182 -21.94 4.24 5.83
N THR A 183 -21.16 3.86 6.85
CA THR A 183 -20.99 4.57 8.12
C THR A 183 -19.52 4.85 8.40
N ALA A 184 -19.24 5.89 9.19
CA ALA A 184 -17.86 6.30 9.51
C ALA A 184 -17.03 5.19 10.19
N ASP A 185 -17.67 4.33 10.98
CA ASP A 185 -17.01 3.20 11.68
C ASP A 185 -16.93 1.93 10.83
N GLY A 186 -17.59 1.90 9.68
CA GLY A 186 -17.62 0.75 8.78
C GLY A 186 -16.26 0.48 8.12
N THR A 187 -16.17 -0.67 7.47
CA THR A 187 -15.05 -1.07 6.62
C THR A 187 -15.45 -0.86 5.16
N GLY A 188 -14.62 -0.19 4.39
CA GLY A 188 -14.81 -0.06 2.95
C GLY A 188 -14.57 -1.37 2.22
N SER A 189 -14.88 -1.40 0.94
CA SER A 189 -14.73 -2.61 0.13
C SER A 189 -13.94 -2.33 -1.13
N TRP A 190 -13.12 -3.31 -1.52
CA TRP A 190 -12.38 -3.28 -2.77
C TRP A 190 -13.09 -4.12 -3.84
N SER A 191 -13.13 -3.60 -5.05
CA SER A 191 -13.59 -4.31 -6.24
C SER A 191 -12.55 -4.22 -7.34
N ASP A 192 -12.54 -5.23 -8.21
CA ASP A 192 -11.72 -5.21 -9.41
C ASP A 192 -12.42 -4.36 -10.49
N PRO A 193 -11.67 -3.67 -11.36
CA PRO A 193 -12.26 -2.94 -12.48
C PRO A 193 -13.03 -3.90 -13.40
N ALA A 194 -14.31 -3.61 -13.61
CA ALA A 194 -15.18 -4.48 -14.43
C ALA A 194 -14.82 -4.46 -15.92
N ASP A 195 -14.20 -3.37 -16.36
CA ASP A 195 -13.97 -3.07 -17.79
C ASP A 195 -12.53 -3.30 -18.25
N LEU A 196 -11.63 -3.73 -17.36
CA LEU A 196 -10.28 -4.08 -17.78
C LEU A 196 -10.20 -5.53 -18.20
N PRO A 197 -9.58 -5.86 -19.34
CA PRO A 197 -9.27 -7.24 -19.69
C PRO A 197 -8.63 -7.97 -18.50
N SER A 198 -8.96 -9.23 -18.32
CA SER A 198 -8.44 -10.04 -17.20
C SER A 198 -6.91 -10.02 -17.06
N GLU A 199 -6.22 -9.60 -18.12
CA GLU A 199 -4.77 -9.42 -18.18
C GLU A 199 -4.29 -8.10 -17.54
N VAL A 200 -5.16 -7.08 -17.43
CA VAL A 200 -4.84 -5.73 -16.85
C VAL A 200 -5.51 -5.51 -15.49
N SER A 201 -6.72 -6.06 -15.28
CA SER A 201 -7.26 -6.25 -13.91
C SER A 201 -6.41 -7.27 -13.15
N GLY A 202 -5.36 -7.67 -13.82
CA GLY A 202 -4.51 -8.78 -13.57
C GLY A 202 -3.66 -8.64 -12.34
N LEU A 203 -3.19 -9.80 -11.97
CA LEU A 203 -2.14 -9.97 -11.00
C LEU A 203 -0.83 -9.45 -11.65
N GLY A 204 -0.21 -8.52 -10.96
CA GLY A 204 1.08 -7.98 -11.33
C GLY A 204 2.21 -8.52 -10.46
N LYS A 205 3.34 -7.86 -10.55
CA LYS A 205 4.49 -8.08 -9.68
C LYS A 205 4.85 -6.77 -8.99
N PHE A 206 5.36 -6.87 -7.78
CA PHE A 206 5.85 -5.74 -7.02
C PHE A 206 7.29 -5.98 -6.57
N THR A 207 8.19 -5.07 -6.90
CA THR A 207 9.59 -5.13 -6.50
C THR A 207 9.76 -4.58 -5.09
N VAL A 208 10.13 -5.44 -4.13
CA VAL A 208 10.38 -5.06 -2.73
C VAL A 208 11.71 -4.33 -2.61
N VAL A 209 12.78 -4.90 -3.13
CA VAL A 209 14.11 -4.31 -3.24
C VAL A 209 14.78 -4.79 -4.51
N LYS A 210 15.64 -3.97 -5.10
CA LYS A 210 16.39 -4.29 -6.31
C LYS A 210 17.76 -3.61 -6.29
N ASP A 211 18.76 -4.27 -6.86
CA ASP A 211 20.13 -3.78 -6.99
C ASP A 211 20.76 -3.39 -5.63
N VAL A 212 20.35 -4.11 -4.57
CA VAL A 212 20.88 -3.96 -3.21
C VAL A 212 21.96 -5.01 -2.91
N ASN A 213 22.67 -4.81 -1.83
CA ASN A 213 23.58 -5.81 -1.27
C ASN A 213 23.34 -5.92 0.24
N ILE A 214 22.24 -6.57 0.60
CA ILE A 214 21.83 -6.75 2.00
C ILE A 214 22.38 -8.08 2.49
N THR A 215 23.28 -8.02 3.47
CA THR A 215 23.88 -9.21 4.07
C THR A 215 23.14 -9.63 5.33
N VAL A 216 22.66 -10.88 5.35
CA VAL A 216 21.95 -11.53 6.46
C VAL A 216 22.85 -12.63 7.03
N LYS A 217 23.16 -12.56 8.32
CA LYS A 217 24.09 -13.52 8.99
C LYS A 217 23.54 -14.10 10.30
N SER A 218 22.50 -13.48 10.86
CA SER A 218 21.98 -13.88 12.16
C SER A 218 20.77 -14.80 12.00
N ASN A 219 20.73 -15.84 12.81
CA ASN A 219 19.57 -16.72 12.95
C ASN A 219 18.62 -16.26 14.08
N THR A 220 19.04 -15.29 14.91
CA THR A 220 18.26 -14.79 16.05
C THR A 220 17.77 -13.38 15.83
N ILE A 221 18.59 -12.51 15.24
CA ILE A 221 18.26 -11.09 15.01
C ILE A 221 17.95 -10.90 13.53
N ALA A 222 16.73 -10.45 13.23
CA ALA A 222 16.33 -10.18 11.86
C ALA A 222 17.00 -8.92 11.33
N THR A 223 17.58 -9.02 10.12
CA THR A 223 18.10 -7.90 9.34
C THR A 223 16.95 -7.20 8.64
N ASP A 224 16.93 -5.89 8.67
CA ASP A 224 15.95 -5.09 7.96
C ASP A 224 16.14 -5.15 6.44
N ILE A 225 15.05 -5.32 5.70
CA ILE A 225 15.03 -5.29 4.23
C ILE A 225 14.31 -4.04 3.72
N SER A 226 13.10 -3.77 4.22
CA SER A 226 12.24 -2.71 3.68
C SER A 226 11.39 -1.99 4.74
N THR A 227 11.77 -2.01 6.02
CA THR A 227 10.97 -1.38 7.08
C THR A 227 10.97 0.14 6.99
N THR A 228 12.01 0.74 6.41
CA THR A 228 12.11 2.18 6.15
C THR A 228 11.45 2.60 4.85
N THR A 229 11.27 1.65 3.92
CA THR A 229 10.67 1.85 2.61
C THR A 229 9.56 0.81 2.38
N PRO A 230 8.46 0.89 3.14
CA PRO A 230 7.41 -0.12 3.07
C PRO A 230 6.71 -0.09 1.72
N MET A 231 6.25 -1.25 1.31
CA MET A 231 5.35 -1.40 0.17
C MET A 231 3.93 -1.03 0.58
N LEU A 232 3.24 -0.21 -0.21
CA LEU A 232 1.82 0.07 -0.08
C LEU A 232 1.06 -0.65 -1.19
N ASN A 233 0.06 -1.43 -0.83
CA ASN A 233 -0.77 -2.16 -1.79
C ASN A 233 -2.21 -2.32 -1.28
N ARG A 234 -3.13 -2.64 -2.18
CA ARG A 234 -4.52 -2.88 -1.79
C ARG A 234 -4.63 -4.11 -0.89
N PRO A 235 -5.56 -4.09 0.08
CA PRO A 235 -5.94 -5.26 0.84
C PRO A 235 -6.42 -6.39 -0.08
N GLN A 236 -5.92 -7.61 0.13
CA GLN A 236 -6.23 -8.76 -0.70
C GLN A 236 -5.83 -10.07 -0.01
N GLU A 237 -6.45 -11.15 -0.43
CA GLU A 237 -6.03 -12.50 -0.10
C GLU A 237 -5.07 -13.03 -1.15
N LEU A 238 -3.93 -13.55 -0.73
CA LEU A 238 -2.89 -14.12 -1.55
C LEU A 238 -2.88 -15.64 -1.39
N THR A 239 -3.16 -16.35 -2.48
CA THR A 239 -3.05 -17.82 -2.51
C THR A 239 -1.60 -18.21 -2.75
N ALA A 240 -0.98 -18.89 -1.79
CA ALA A 240 0.41 -19.32 -1.92
C ALA A 240 0.60 -20.32 -3.06
N TRP A 241 1.75 -20.26 -3.73
CA TRP A 241 2.19 -21.26 -4.70
C TRP A 241 2.23 -22.67 -4.07
N LYS A 242 1.51 -23.59 -4.67
CA LYS A 242 1.39 -24.95 -4.21
C LYS A 242 2.37 -25.87 -4.95
N VAL A 243 3.64 -25.69 -4.67
CA VAL A 243 4.77 -26.38 -5.31
C VAL A 243 4.74 -27.90 -5.15
N SER A 244 4.05 -28.43 -4.14
CA SER A 244 3.88 -29.86 -3.91
C SER A 244 2.77 -30.51 -4.76
N GLU A 245 1.91 -29.72 -5.39
CA GLU A 245 0.85 -30.20 -6.27
C GLU A 245 1.37 -30.31 -7.71
N THR A 246 1.17 -31.45 -8.36
CA THR A 246 1.64 -31.70 -9.73
C THR A 246 1.15 -30.64 -10.73
N ALA A 247 -0.09 -30.20 -10.57
CA ALA A 247 -0.71 -29.22 -11.48
C ALA A 247 -0.16 -27.80 -11.34
N THR A 248 0.59 -27.50 -10.30
CA THR A 248 1.16 -26.18 -10.00
C THR A 248 2.62 -26.24 -9.58
N LYS A 249 3.31 -27.35 -9.91
CA LYS A 249 4.67 -27.60 -9.44
C LYS A 249 5.66 -26.56 -9.95
N SER A 250 5.63 -26.26 -11.25
CA SER A 250 6.53 -25.26 -11.84
C SER A 250 6.03 -23.85 -11.62
N LYS A 251 6.96 -22.89 -11.68
CA LYS A 251 6.64 -21.45 -11.65
C LYS A 251 5.63 -21.05 -12.73
N LEU A 252 5.76 -21.60 -13.94
CA LEU A 252 4.86 -21.31 -15.04
C LEU A 252 3.42 -21.77 -14.72
N GLU A 253 3.27 -22.93 -14.13
CA GLU A 253 1.95 -23.44 -13.71
C GLU A 253 1.38 -22.65 -12.54
N ALA A 254 2.23 -22.19 -11.61
CA ALA A 254 1.82 -21.28 -10.54
C ALA A 254 1.31 -19.94 -11.10
N ASP A 255 1.99 -19.38 -12.09
CA ASP A 255 1.56 -18.15 -12.78
C ASP A 255 0.20 -18.35 -13.47
N ASN A 256 0.03 -19.45 -14.20
CA ASN A 256 -1.25 -19.80 -14.84
C ASN A 256 -2.39 -19.99 -13.80
N ALA A 257 -2.07 -20.54 -12.64
CA ALA A 257 -2.99 -20.73 -11.52
C ALA A 257 -3.15 -19.47 -10.65
N LYS A 258 -2.45 -18.37 -10.98
CA LYS A 258 -2.47 -17.08 -10.25
C LYS A 258 -2.05 -17.23 -8.78
N GLN A 259 -1.15 -18.15 -8.50
CA GLN A 259 -0.61 -18.40 -7.16
C GLN A 259 0.58 -17.48 -6.87
N CYS A 260 0.62 -16.93 -5.66
CA CYS A 260 1.60 -15.94 -5.24
C CYS A 260 2.90 -16.59 -4.74
N TYR A 261 4.02 -15.98 -5.09
CA TYR A 261 5.36 -16.39 -4.64
C TYR A 261 6.32 -15.20 -4.61
N LEU A 262 7.42 -15.35 -3.88
CA LEU A 262 8.56 -14.43 -3.93
C LEU A 262 9.60 -14.95 -4.93
N GLU A 263 10.15 -14.03 -5.71
CA GLU A 263 11.36 -14.20 -6.51
C GLU A 263 12.51 -13.50 -5.79
N ILE A 264 13.55 -14.22 -5.42
CA ILE A 264 14.66 -13.71 -4.61
C ILE A 264 15.99 -13.98 -5.32
N ALA A 265 16.67 -12.92 -5.76
CA ALA A 265 18.04 -13.04 -6.24
C ALA A 265 19.01 -12.91 -5.07
N CYS A 266 19.72 -13.98 -4.78
CA CYS A 266 20.62 -14.05 -3.63
C CYS A 266 21.84 -14.95 -3.86
N LYS A 267 22.78 -14.86 -2.92
CA LYS A 267 23.89 -15.81 -2.74
C LYS A 267 23.76 -16.41 -1.37
N ILE A 268 23.94 -17.71 -1.24
CA ILE A 268 23.87 -18.40 0.05
C ILE A 268 25.19 -19.11 0.28
N ARG A 269 25.79 -18.84 1.44
CA ARG A 269 27.01 -19.49 1.92
C ARG A 269 26.76 -20.15 3.26
N GLN A 270 27.41 -21.28 3.49
CA GLN A 270 27.45 -21.91 4.80
C GLN A 270 28.90 -22.27 5.12
N SER A 271 29.38 -21.86 6.27
CA SER A 271 30.79 -22.03 6.67
C SER A 271 31.81 -21.59 5.60
N GLY A 272 31.46 -20.52 4.86
CA GLY A 272 32.28 -19.96 3.78
C GLY A 272 32.09 -20.58 2.40
N ALA A 273 31.50 -21.76 2.29
CA ALA A 273 31.20 -22.41 1.01
C ALA A 273 29.90 -21.91 0.41
N TYR A 274 29.86 -21.64 -0.89
CA TYR A 274 28.65 -21.28 -1.60
C TYR A 274 27.74 -22.51 -1.75
N LEU A 275 26.51 -22.42 -1.25
CA LEU A 275 25.42 -23.36 -1.51
C LEU A 275 24.62 -22.92 -2.74
N LEU A 276 24.53 -21.60 -2.98
CA LEU A 276 23.84 -21.00 -4.10
C LEU A 276 24.60 -19.76 -4.58
N GLY A 277 24.73 -19.60 -5.89
CA GLY A 277 25.47 -18.52 -6.51
C GLY A 277 27.00 -18.68 -6.40
N SER A 278 27.72 -17.59 -6.58
CA SER A 278 29.19 -17.54 -6.48
C SER A 278 29.66 -16.16 -6.02
N ALA A 279 30.96 -15.93 -5.94
CA ALA A 279 31.49 -14.60 -5.61
C ALA A 279 30.98 -13.48 -6.55
N SER A 280 30.83 -13.79 -7.83
CA SER A 280 30.44 -12.85 -8.87
C SER A 280 28.98 -12.96 -9.33
N GLU A 281 28.24 -13.99 -8.93
CA GLU A 281 26.93 -14.30 -9.50
C GLU A 281 25.87 -14.52 -8.41
N TYR A 282 24.76 -13.80 -8.53
CA TYR A 282 23.53 -14.09 -7.80
C TYR A 282 22.72 -15.14 -8.55
N LYS A 283 22.02 -16.00 -7.83
CA LYS A 283 21.06 -16.96 -8.37
C LYS A 283 19.67 -16.65 -7.82
N THR A 284 18.66 -17.00 -8.60
CA THR A 284 17.27 -16.81 -8.22
C THR A 284 16.72 -18.05 -7.54
N ILE A 285 16.03 -17.86 -6.44
CA ILE A 285 15.14 -18.84 -5.82
C ILE A 285 13.72 -18.30 -5.78
N TYR A 286 12.78 -19.22 -5.79
CA TYR A 286 11.36 -18.93 -5.67
C TYR A 286 10.82 -19.51 -4.38
N VAL A 287 9.91 -18.78 -3.73
CA VAL A 287 9.39 -19.16 -2.41
C VAL A 287 7.88 -18.95 -2.39
N PRO A 288 7.09 -20.00 -2.10
CA PRO A 288 5.66 -19.85 -1.89
C PRO A 288 5.37 -18.72 -0.90
N PHE A 289 4.43 -17.83 -1.23
CA PHE A 289 4.03 -16.73 -0.38
C PHE A 289 2.51 -16.57 -0.42
N GLY A 290 1.86 -16.59 0.74
CA GLY A 290 0.42 -16.41 0.84
C GLY A 290 0.05 -15.87 2.20
N ASP A 291 -0.88 -14.94 2.20
CA ASP A 291 -1.43 -14.31 3.39
C ASP A 291 -2.67 -13.47 3.03
N THR A 292 -3.34 -12.91 4.01
CA THR A 292 -4.40 -11.92 3.82
C THR A 292 -3.92 -10.56 4.29
N TRP A 293 -3.81 -9.63 3.36
CA TRP A 293 -3.50 -8.23 3.67
C TRP A 293 -4.78 -7.48 4.01
N GLU A 294 -4.79 -6.83 5.17
CA GLU A 294 -5.96 -6.13 5.69
C GLU A 294 -5.79 -4.61 5.62
N GLN A 295 -6.91 -3.92 5.41
CA GLN A 295 -6.95 -2.46 5.33
C GLN A 295 -6.37 -1.80 6.59
N GLY A 296 -5.47 -0.83 6.39
CA GLY A 296 -4.87 -0.03 7.46
C GLY A 296 -3.93 -0.80 8.36
N LYS A 297 -3.51 -2.02 7.99
CA LYS A 297 -2.59 -2.82 8.77
C LYS A 297 -1.20 -2.88 8.14
N ARG A 298 -0.19 -2.93 9.01
CA ARG A 298 1.19 -3.16 8.65
C ARG A 298 1.54 -4.62 8.86
N HIS A 299 1.83 -5.33 7.76
CA HIS A 299 2.26 -6.72 7.73
C HIS A 299 3.78 -6.77 7.72
N ILE A 300 4.37 -7.48 8.67
CA ILE A 300 5.82 -7.60 8.83
C ILE A 300 6.21 -9.06 8.62
N TYR A 301 6.92 -9.35 7.53
CA TYR A 301 7.36 -10.68 7.18
C TYR A 301 8.85 -10.85 7.49
N THR A 302 9.20 -11.91 8.21
CA THR A 302 10.59 -12.30 8.42
C THR A 302 10.89 -13.52 7.57
N LEU A 303 11.69 -13.32 6.53
CA LEU A 303 12.18 -14.42 5.69
C LEU A 303 13.26 -15.21 6.46
N ILE A 304 13.06 -16.52 6.62
CA ILE A 304 14.03 -17.41 7.28
C ILE A 304 14.71 -18.21 6.20
N PHE A 305 15.94 -17.82 5.85
CA PHE A 305 16.68 -18.45 4.77
C PHE A 305 17.25 -19.80 5.21
N GLY A 306 16.87 -20.86 4.53
CA GLY A 306 17.32 -22.23 4.70
C GLY A 306 16.94 -23.13 3.54
N GLY A 307 16.31 -22.58 2.48
CA GLY A 307 15.87 -23.32 1.31
C GLY A 307 15.26 -22.44 0.24
N GLY A 308 14.40 -23.01 -0.57
CA GLY A 308 13.72 -22.40 -1.71
C GLY A 308 13.58 -23.39 -2.86
N TYR A 309 12.97 -22.94 -3.95
CA TYR A 309 12.72 -23.77 -5.13
C TYR A 309 13.31 -23.10 -6.38
N ASP A 310 13.64 -23.91 -7.38
CA ASP A 310 13.93 -23.43 -8.72
C ASP A 310 12.61 -23.17 -9.51
N ASP A 311 12.72 -22.80 -10.78
CA ASP A 311 11.57 -22.52 -11.64
C ASP A 311 10.78 -23.78 -12.04
N GLN A 312 11.32 -24.98 -11.80
CA GLN A 312 10.65 -26.26 -12.00
C GLN A 312 9.97 -26.76 -10.71
N GLY A 313 10.11 -26.02 -9.59
CA GLY A 313 9.58 -26.40 -8.29
C GLY A 313 10.42 -27.47 -7.57
N GLU A 314 11.68 -27.64 -7.98
CA GLU A 314 12.59 -28.53 -7.26
C GLU A 314 13.28 -27.77 -6.12
N ALA A 315 13.39 -28.40 -4.95
CA ALA A 315 14.02 -27.77 -3.79
C ALA A 315 15.51 -27.51 -4.04
N VAL A 316 15.92 -26.24 -3.94
CA VAL A 316 17.32 -25.83 -4.07
C VAL A 316 18.10 -26.12 -2.77
N LEU A 317 17.46 -25.84 -1.65
CA LEU A 317 17.92 -26.14 -0.30
C LEU A 317 16.72 -26.57 0.55
N ASN A 318 16.83 -26.50 1.87
CA ASN A 318 15.66 -26.67 2.72
C ASN A 318 14.68 -25.50 2.53
N PRO A 319 13.35 -25.72 2.65
CA PRO A 319 12.35 -24.67 2.49
C PRO A 319 12.62 -23.46 3.37
N ILE A 320 12.39 -22.26 2.83
CA ILE A 320 12.34 -21.02 3.61
C ILE A 320 11.08 -21.04 4.47
N GLN A 321 11.23 -20.69 5.73
CA GLN A 321 10.13 -20.54 6.67
C GLN A 321 9.74 -19.07 6.79
N PHE A 322 8.48 -18.82 7.04
CA PHE A 322 7.95 -17.49 7.28
C PHE A 322 7.46 -17.37 8.71
N ASP A 323 7.74 -16.21 9.28
CA ASP A 323 7.13 -15.75 10.52
C ASP A 323 6.53 -14.37 10.20
N ALA A 324 5.25 -14.17 10.52
CA ALA A 324 4.53 -12.94 10.17
C ALA A 324 3.79 -12.38 11.37
N GLU A 325 3.89 -11.08 11.54
CA GLU A 325 3.10 -10.34 12.52
C GLU A 325 2.46 -9.10 11.87
N THR A 326 1.28 -8.73 12.36
CA THR A 326 0.53 -7.58 11.87
C THR A 326 0.42 -6.53 12.95
N THR A 327 0.77 -5.30 12.64
CA THR A 327 0.52 -4.15 13.51
C THR A 327 -0.51 -3.23 12.87
N GLY A 328 -1.49 -2.79 13.66
CA GLY A 328 -2.46 -1.79 13.19
C GLY A 328 -1.78 -0.43 12.97
N TRP A 329 -2.23 0.29 11.98
CA TRP A 329 -1.87 1.69 11.82
C TRP A 329 -2.61 2.54 12.86
N VAL A 330 -1.94 3.58 13.36
CA VAL A 330 -2.57 4.51 14.29
C VAL A 330 -3.48 5.46 13.51
N ASN A 331 -4.73 5.59 13.96
CA ASN A 331 -5.65 6.55 13.36
C ASN A 331 -5.26 7.98 13.73
N ALA A 332 -5.20 8.85 12.71
CA ALA A 332 -4.99 10.28 12.89
C ALA A 332 -6.34 10.99 13.00
N ALA A 333 -6.78 11.30 14.22
CA ALA A 333 -7.97 12.11 14.45
C ALA A 333 -7.57 13.60 14.53
N LYS A 334 -8.25 14.47 13.77
CA LYS A 334 -8.04 15.93 13.77
C LYS A 334 -9.38 16.65 13.73
N ASP A 335 -9.44 17.76 14.46
CA ASP A 335 -10.56 18.68 14.44
C ASP A 335 -10.34 19.72 13.34
N VAL A 336 -11.36 19.95 12.51
CA VAL A 336 -11.36 20.94 11.43
C VAL A 336 -12.45 21.96 11.68
N ASN A 337 -12.09 23.24 11.78
CA ASN A 337 -13.05 24.35 11.77
C ASN A 337 -13.48 24.59 10.33
N VAL A 338 -14.79 24.54 10.08
CA VAL A 338 -15.41 24.73 8.78
C VAL A 338 -16.22 26.01 8.75
#